data_d904d154c86bbfd9c7afc62163390999
#
_entry.id   d904d154c86bbfd9c7afc62163390999
#
_cell.length_a   1.000
_cell.length_b   1.000
_cell.length_c   1.000
_cell.angle_alpha   90.00
_cell.angle_beta   90.00
_cell.angle_gamma   90.00
#
_symmetry.space_group_name_H-M   'P 1'
#
loop_
_entity.id
_entity.type
_entity.pdbx_description
1 polymer ?
#
loop_
_entity_poly.entity_id
_entity_poly.type
_entity_poly.pdbx_seq_one_letter_code
_entity_poly.pdbx_strand_id
1 'polypeptide(L)'
;MTTTVRLDRLLGREVHTANNRRLGRLEEFRAERRGADWIVTEYVIGAAGLAERLGLGVRLILGINRPSGYVARWDQLDLGNPDRLRISCPVKDLRRQ
;
A
#
# COMPACT_ATOMS: atom_id res chain seq x y z
N MET A 1 20.87 -6.44 -13.51
CA MET A 1 21.37 -5.71 -12.34
C MET A 1 20.36 -5.83 -11.20
N THR A 2 20.83 -6.27 -10.04
CA THR A 2 19.95 -6.47 -8.90
C THR A 2 19.81 -5.16 -8.14
N THR A 3 18.58 -4.68 -8.00
CA THR A 3 18.29 -3.51 -7.18
C THR A 3 17.86 -3.97 -5.80
N THR A 4 18.54 -3.51 -4.79
CA THR A 4 18.20 -3.82 -3.41
C THR A 4 17.31 -2.72 -2.86
N VAL A 5 16.13 -3.10 -2.36
CA VAL A 5 15.17 -2.18 -1.75
C VAL A 5 14.92 -2.61 -0.31
N ARG A 6 14.99 -1.66 0.61
CA ARG A 6 14.69 -1.88 2.02
C ARG A 6 13.19 -1.70 2.27
N LEU A 7 12.45 -2.81 2.27
CA LEU A 7 10.99 -2.79 2.44
C LEU A 7 10.58 -2.24 3.80
N ASP A 8 11.37 -2.47 4.84
CA ASP A 8 11.11 -1.95 6.17
C ASP A 8 11.05 -0.42 6.20
N ARG A 9 11.79 0.23 5.31
CA ARG A 9 11.79 1.70 5.22
C ARG A 9 10.62 2.24 4.41
N LEU A 10 9.97 1.40 3.63
CA LEU A 10 8.84 1.80 2.81
C LEU A 10 7.52 1.75 3.58
N LEU A 11 7.46 0.98 4.66
CA LEU A 11 6.26 0.90 5.47
C LEU A 11 5.93 2.27 6.06
N GLY A 12 4.66 2.65 5.97
CA GLY A 12 4.18 3.95 6.42
C GLY A 12 4.33 5.06 5.40
N ARG A 13 5.03 4.84 4.30
CA ARG A 13 5.19 5.86 3.26
C ARG A 13 3.90 6.05 2.48
N GLU A 14 3.68 7.26 2.00
CA GLU A 14 2.52 7.57 1.20
C GLU A 14 2.63 6.94 -0.18
N VAL A 15 1.48 6.44 -0.65
CA VAL A 15 1.34 5.89 -1.99
C VAL A 15 0.43 6.82 -2.79
N HIS A 16 0.84 7.17 -3.99
CA HIS A 16 0.13 8.09 -4.86
C HIS A 16 -0.33 7.39 -6.14
N THR A 17 -1.36 7.94 -6.75
CA THR A 17 -1.79 7.53 -8.09
C THR A 17 -0.87 8.12 -9.16
N ALA A 18 -1.05 7.68 -10.42
CA ALA A 18 -0.33 8.24 -11.55
C ALA A 18 -0.59 9.75 -11.70
N ASN A 19 -1.77 10.22 -11.27
CA ASN A 19 -2.14 11.63 -11.28
C ASN A 19 -1.67 12.40 -10.05
N ASN A 20 -0.81 11.79 -9.25
CA ASN A 20 -0.22 12.40 -8.07
C ASN A 20 -1.21 12.66 -6.94
N ARG A 21 -2.30 11.92 -6.89
CA ARG A 21 -3.26 11.97 -5.79
C ARG A 21 -2.87 10.97 -4.72
N ARG A 22 -3.03 11.36 -3.47
CA ARG A 22 -2.75 10.47 -2.35
C ARG A 22 -3.76 9.33 -2.31
N LEU A 23 -3.26 8.10 -2.37
CA LEU A 23 -4.09 6.90 -2.30
C LEU A 23 -4.18 6.35 -0.88
N GLY A 24 -3.09 6.38 -0.15
CA GLY A 24 -3.00 5.84 1.19
C GLY A 24 -1.55 5.70 1.62
N ARG A 25 -1.32 4.81 2.59
CA ARG A 25 0.02 4.49 3.08
C ARG A 25 0.29 3.00 2.93
N LEU A 26 1.53 2.67 2.65
CA LEU A 26 1.95 1.28 2.61
C LEU A 26 1.93 0.72 4.03
N GLU A 27 1.05 -0.23 4.30
CA GLU A 27 0.87 -0.81 5.63
C GLU A 27 1.57 -2.15 5.80
N GLU A 28 1.59 -2.93 4.73
CA GLU A 28 2.07 -4.30 4.79
C GLU A 28 2.55 -4.74 3.42
N PHE A 29 3.47 -5.66 3.39
CA PHE A 29 3.78 -6.40 2.18
C PHE A 29 3.66 -7.89 2.47
N ARG A 30 3.28 -8.66 1.46
CA ARG A 30 3.15 -10.11 1.55
C ARG A 30 4.22 -10.75 0.70
N ALA A 31 4.80 -11.81 1.21
CA ALA A 31 5.86 -12.51 0.51
C ALA A 31 5.61 -14.02 0.57
N GLU A 32 6.05 -14.70 -0.46
CA GLU A 32 6.02 -16.16 -0.54
C GLU A 32 7.43 -16.68 -0.51
N ARG A 33 7.59 -17.82 0.15
CA ARG A 33 8.87 -18.51 0.14
C ARG A 33 8.97 -19.37 -1.11
N ARG A 34 10.06 -19.19 -1.86
CA ARG A 34 10.38 -20.01 -3.02
C ARG A 34 11.80 -20.53 -2.87
N GLY A 35 11.92 -21.80 -2.50
CA GLY A 35 13.24 -22.37 -2.18
C GLY A 35 13.87 -21.65 -0.99
N ALA A 36 15.03 -21.08 -1.17
CA ALA A 36 15.74 -20.32 -0.13
C ALA A 36 15.38 -18.83 -0.12
N ASP A 37 14.57 -18.38 -1.07
CA ASP A 37 14.28 -16.96 -1.24
C ASP A 37 12.86 -16.60 -0.80
N TRP A 38 12.70 -15.35 -0.38
CA TRP A 38 11.40 -14.74 -0.15
C TRP A 38 11.12 -13.76 -1.27
N ILE A 39 9.97 -13.94 -1.93
CA ILE A 39 9.56 -13.09 -3.05
C ILE A 39 8.33 -12.32 -2.65
N VAL A 40 8.40 -10.99 -2.74
CA VAL A 40 7.25 -10.13 -2.46
C VAL A 40 6.23 -10.30 -3.57
N THR A 41 5.01 -10.61 -3.20
CA THR A 41 3.92 -10.85 -4.14
C THR A 41 2.90 -9.71 -4.17
N GLU A 42 2.63 -9.11 -3.01
CA GLU A 42 1.61 -8.08 -2.88
C GLU A 42 1.99 -7.02 -1.87
N TYR A 43 1.42 -5.83 -2.05
CA TYR A 43 1.51 -4.73 -1.10
C TYR A 43 0.11 -4.35 -0.64
N VAL A 44 -0.04 -4.12 0.65
CA VAL A 44 -1.30 -3.66 1.22
C VAL A 44 -1.21 -2.16 1.46
N ILE A 45 -2.09 -1.41 0.83
CA ILE A 45 -2.15 0.04 0.92
C ILE A 45 -3.39 0.38 1.75
N GLY A 46 -3.16 0.88 2.96
CA GLY A 46 -4.26 1.32 3.81
C GLY A 46 -4.81 2.64 3.35
N ALA A 47 -6.14 2.80 3.44
CA ALA A 47 -6.77 4.06 3.12
C ALA A 47 -6.40 5.08 4.20
N ALA A 48 -5.40 5.87 3.91
CA ALA A 48 -5.07 7.02 4.73
C ALA A 48 -6.05 8.13 4.38
N GLY A 49 -6.64 8.72 5.33
CA GLY A 49 -7.51 9.84 5.06
C GLY A 49 -8.54 9.98 6.15
N LEU A 50 -9.82 9.88 5.77
CA LEU A 50 -10.91 10.16 6.67
C LEU A 50 -10.83 9.35 7.97
N ALA A 51 -10.50 8.06 7.87
CA ALA A 51 -10.42 7.19 9.03
C ALA A 51 -9.33 7.61 10.02
N GLU A 52 -8.16 8.02 9.53
CA GLU A 52 -7.10 8.51 10.40
C GLU A 52 -7.45 9.83 11.05
N ARG A 53 -8.13 10.71 10.31
CA ARG A 53 -8.53 12.03 10.81
C ARG A 53 -9.64 11.97 11.84
N LEU A 54 -10.55 11.01 11.70
CA LEU A 54 -11.72 10.90 12.56
C LEU A 54 -11.44 10.20 13.88
N GLY A 55 -10.36 9.43 13.97
CA GLY A 55 -10.04 8.69 15.17
C GLY A 55 -10.91 7.44 15.35
N LEU A 56 -10.53 6.62 16.32
CA LEU A 56 -11.14 5.31 16.53
C LEU A 56 -12.60 5.39 16.96
N GLY A 57 -12.93 6.32 17.87
CA GLY A 57 -14.29 6.45 18.39
C GLY A 57 -15.29 6.76 17.30
N VAL A 58 -14.95 7.68 16.42
CA VAL A 58 -15.84 8.05 15.30
C VAL A 58 -15.98 6.90 14.31
N ARG A 59 -14.91 6.15 14.09
CA ARG A 59 -14.95 4.97 13.22
C ARG A 59 -15.95 3.94 13.73
N LEU A 60 -15.97 3.71 15.04
CA LEU A 60 -16.93 2.78 15.66
C LEU A 60 -18.37 3.27 15.54
N ILE A 61 -18.58 4.56 15.75
CA ILE A 61 -19.93 5.16 15.67
C ILE A 61 -20.48 5.07 14.25
N LEU A 62 -19.65 5.32 13.25
CA LEU A 62 -20.04 5.25 11.85
C LEU A 62 -20.09 3.83 11.28
N GLY A 63 -19.71 2.84 12.06
CA GLY A 63 -19.68 1.46 11.62
C GLY A 63 -18.55 1.15 10.64
N ILE A 64 -17.52 1.97 10.61
CA ILE A 64 -16.35 1.75 9.76
C ILE A 64 -15.43 0.75 10.45
N ASN A 65 -15.76 -0.51 10.35
CA ASN A 65 -15.06 -1.58 11.05
C ASN A 65 -13.87 -2.13 10.27
N ARG A 66 -13.81 -1.84 8.97
CA ARG A 66 -12.75 -2.36 8.12
C ARG A 66 -11.94 -1.21 7.56
N PRO A 67 -10.61 -1.27 7.66
CA PRO A 67 -9.81 -0.35 6.89
C PRO A 67 -10.13 -0.59 5.42
N SER A 68 -10.71 0.37 4.76
CA SER A 68 -10.87 0.32 3.32
C SER A 68 -9.51 0.65 2.72
N GLY A 69 -9.00 -0.26 1.94
CA GLY A 69 -7.69 -0.08 1.34
C GLY A 69 -7.61 -0.87 0.06
N TYR A 70 -6.41 -0.96 -0.46
CA TYR A 70 -6.15 -1.60 -1.74
C TYR A 70 -5.03 -2.63 -1.58
N VAL A 71 -5.07 -3.64 -2.43
CA VAL A 71 -3.98 -4.61 -2.54
C VAL A 71 -3.40 -4.47 -3.94
N ALA A 72 -2.13 -4.14 -4.01
CA ALA A 72 -1.39 -4.03 -5.26
C ALA A 72 -0.48 -5.24 -5.41
N ARG A 73 -0.47 -5.83 -6.61
CA ARG A 73 0.52 -6.86 -6.90
C ARG A 73 1.90 -6.21 -6.99
N TRP A 74 2.93 -7.03 -6.91
CA TRP A 74 4.32 -6.56 -6.95
C TRP A 74 4.61 -5.67 -8.17
N ASP A 75 3.97 -5.93 -9.30
CA ASP A 75 4.15 -5.18 -10.54
C ASP A 75 3.25 -3.95 -10.67
N GLN A 76 2.37 -3.72 -9.70
CA GLN A 76 1.44 -2.60 -9.69
C GLN A 76 1.91 -1.43 -8.82
N LEU A 77 3.06 -1.55 -8.19
CA LEU A 77 3.61 -0.50 -7.33
C LEU A 77 5.04 -0.19 -7.78
N ASP A 78 5.29 1.08 -8.07
CA ASP A 78 6.63 1.56 -8.44
C ASP A 78 7.36 2.00 -7.18
N LEU A 79 8.45 1.34 -6.88
CA LEU A 79 9.30 1.60 -5.72
C LEU A 79 10.53 2.45 -6.07
N GLY A 80 10.60 2.97 -7.29
CA GLY A 80 11.77 3.70 -7.76
C GLY A 80 12.10 4.94 -6.97
N ASN A 81 11.09 5.58 -6.38
CA ASN A 81 11.29 6.72 -5.49
C ASN A 81 10.73 6.35 -4.11
N PRO A 82 11.57 6.04 -3.12
CA PRO A 82 11.11 5.63 -1.80
C PRO A 82 10.38 6.73 -1.03
N ASP A 83 10.59 7.98 -1.38
CA ASP A 83 9.90 9.10 -0.74
C ASP A 83 8.50 9.33 -1.32
N ARG A 84 8.25 8.80 -2.51
CA ARG A 84 6.96 8.94 -3.17
C ARG A 84 6.66 7.68 -3.97
N LEU A 85 6.06 6.73 -3.30
CA LEU A 85 5.61 5.51 -3.95
C LEU A 85 4.42 5.84 -4.86
N ARG A 86 4.33 5.12 -5.98
CA ARG A 86 3.28 5.38 -6.97
C ARG A 86 2.79 4.07 -7.55
N ILE A 87 1.48 3.95 -7.70
CA ILE A 87 0.93 2.79 -8.42
C ILE A 87 1.21 2.95 -9.92
N SER A 88 1.50 1.83 -10.57
CA SER A 88 1.83 1.80 -12.00
C SER A 88 0.63 1.46 -12.88
N CYS A 89 -0.55 1.38 -12.30
CA CYS A 89 -1.80 1.06 -12.99
C CYS A 89 -2.91 2.00 -12.52
N PRO A 90 -4.05 2.05 -13.23
CA PRO A 90 -5.22 2.78 -12.73
C PRO A 90 -5.72 2.18 -11.41
N VAL A 91 -6.28 3.05 -10.54
CA VAL A 91 -6.81 2.61 -9.25
C VAL A 91 -7.84 1.51 -9.40
N LYS A 92 -8.66 1.56 -10.44
CA LYS A 92 -9.70 0.56 -10.71
C LYS A 92 -9.15 -0.85 -10.91
N ASP A 93 -7.87 -0.96 -11.26
CA ASP A 93 -7.21 -2.26 -11.47
C ASP A 93 -6.65 -2.86 -10.19
N LEU A 94 -6.66 -2.11 -9.10
CA LEU A 94 -6.24 -2.61 -7.81
C LEU A 94 -7.37 -3.42 -7.16
N ARG A 95 -6.95 -4.47 -6.44
CA ARG A 95 -7.92 -5.26 -5.67
C ARG A 95 -8.28 -4.48 -4.40
N ARG A 96 -9.54 -4.47 -4.05
CA ARG A 96 -9.98 -3.91 -2.77
C ARG A 96 -9.66 -4.89 -1.63
N GLN A 97 -9.26 -4.32 -0.53
CA GLN A 97 -8.99 -5.09 0.67
C GLN A 97 -10.30 -5.52 1.35
#